data_fee6284f3677559452e084d48b8d505d
#
_entry.id   fee6284f3677559452e084d48b8d505d
#
_cell.length_a   1.000
_cell.length_b   1.000
_cell.length_c   1.000
_cell.angle_alpha   90.00
_cell.angle_beta   90.00
_cell.angle_gamma   90.00
#
_symmetry.space_group_name_H-M   'P 1'
#
loop_
_entity.id
_entity.type
_entity.pdbx_description
1 polymer ?
#
loop_
_entity_poly.entity_id
_entity_poly.type
_entity_poly.pdbx_seq_one_letter_code
_entity_poly.pdbx_strand_id
1 'polypeptide(L)'
;MNIGNDSPAKFDTVADRLRYYRHRKGLLQREVADCVGIERTTYSSYEEEKRDYYPIDILERIAELYGVKATDVIDDYNLFLLNGQASQVKALRKKTKLTQADFANHVGVTKQQIKGWEQGRARMTKKFWQKVFANQL
;
A
#
# COMPACT_ATOMS: atom_id res chain seq x y z
N MET A 1 11.28 21.35 11.92
CA MET A 1 11.21 19.91 12.31
C MET A 1 12.63 19.32 12.39
N ASN A 2 12.94 18.65 13.46
CA ASN A 2 14.24 18.00 13.62
C ASN A 2 14.16 16.59 13.02
N ILE A 3 14.55 16.45 11.76
CA ILE A 3 14.47 15.17 11.04
C ILE A 3 15.34 14.09 11.70
N GLY A 4 16.47 14.47 12.30
CA GLY A 4 17.37 13.53 12.93
C GLY A 4 16.78 12.78 14.13
N ASN A 5 15.76 13.36 14.76
CA ASN A 5 15.10 12.76 15.92
C ASN A 5 13.78 12.08 15.57
N ASP A 6 13.34 12.21 14.32
CA ASP A 6 12.07 11.61 13.88
C ASP A 6 12.31 10.18 13.40
N SER A 7 11.33 9.31 13.65
CA SER A 7 11.34 7.93 13.19
C SER A 7 10.23 7.74 12.15
N PRO A 8 10.49 6.97 11.09
CA PRO A 8 9.43 6.65 10.11
C PRO A 8 8.20 5.99 10.75
N ALA A 9 8.37 5.32 11.87
CA ALA A 9 7.27 4.70 12.60
C ALA A 9 6.23 5.70 13.10
N LYS A 10 6.58 7.00 13.18
CA LYS A 10 5.65 8.06 13.56
C LYS A 10 4.72 8.46 12.43
N PHE A 11 5.03 8.07 11.21
CA PHE A 11 4.27 8.47 10.02
C PHE A 11 3.41 7.31 9.55
N ASP A 12 2.10 7.54 9.53
CA ASP A 12 1.13 6.51 9.15
C ASP A 12 0.96 6.37 7.64
N THR A 13 1.33 7.40 6.88
CA THR A 13 1.08 7.42 5.44
C THR A 13 2.36 7.23 4.64
N VAL A 14 2.20 6.66 3.45
CA VAL A 14 3.30 6.55 2.48
C VAL A 14 3.84 7.94 2.15
N ALA A 15 2.95 8.92 1.94
CA ALA A 15 3.33 10.30 1.62
C ALA A 15 4.30 10.88 2.65
N ASP A 16 3.96 10.73 3.94
CA ASP A 16 4.82 11.26 5.02
C ASP A 16 6.17 10.56 5.05
N ARG A 17 6.18 9.24 4.85
CA ARG A 17 7.42 8.45 4.85
C ARG A 17 8.32 8.86 3.68
N LEU A 18 7.74 9.07 2.50
CA LEU A 18 8.50 9.50 1.33
C LEU A 18 9.12 10.87 1.56
N ARG A 19 8.35 11.84 2.10
CA ARG A 19 8.87 13.17 2.41
C ARG A 19 10.02 13.09 3.41
N TYR A 20 9.85 12.28 4.47
CA TYR A 20 10.86 12.11 5.50
C TYR A 20 12.20 11.64 4.90
N TYR A 21 12.18 10.57 4.13
CA TYR A 21 13.41 10.02 3.56
C TYR A 21 14.02 10.91 2.49
N ARG A 22 13.18 11.58 1.70
CA ARG A 22 13.68 12.52 0.69
C ARG A 22 14.43 13.68 1.33
N HIS A 23 13.84 14.28 2.35
CA HIS A 23 14.50 15.38 3.09
C HIS A 23 15.79 14.90 3.75
N ARG A 24 15.77 13.70 4.30
CA ARG A 24 16.94 13.14 4.94
C ARG A 24 18.11 12.93 3.96
N LYS A 25 17.79 12.61 2.71
CA LYS A 25 18.78 12.47 1.64
C LYS A 25 19.15 13.81 1.00
N GLY A 26 18.46 14.89 1.35
CA GLY A 26 18.71 16.20 0.76
C GLY A 26 18.34 16.30 -0.71
N LEU A 27 17.36 15.50 -1.16
CA LEU A 27 16.97 15.45 -2.57
C LEU A 27 15.75 16.30 -2.84
N LEU A 28 15.70 16.88 -4.04
CA LEU A 28 14.52 17.54 -4.56
C LEU A 28 13.58 16.50 -5.17
N GLN A 29 12.29 16.81 -5.23
CA GLN A 29 11.30 15.91 -5.86
C GLN A 29 11.69 15.57 -7.31
N ARG A 30 12.18 16.56 -8.05
CA ARG A 30 12.63 16.38 -9.42
C ARG A 30 13.78 15.37 -9.52
N GLU A 31 14.71 15.42 -8.58
CA GLU A 31 15.85 14.51 -8.56
C GLU A 31 15.41 13.07 -8.31
N VAL A 32 14.47 12.87 -7.39
CA VAL A 32 13.92 11.55 -7.12
C VAL A 32 13.21 11.01 -8.36
N ALA A 33 12.35 11.84 -8.97
CA ALA A 33 11.59 11.43 -10.15
C ALA A 33 12.52 11.01 -11.30
N ASP A 34 13.57 11.79 -11.55
CA ASP A 34 14.55 11.48 -12.59
C ASP A 34 15.28 10.16 -12.31
N CYS A 35 15.65 9.92 -11.04
CA CYS A 35 16.37 8.70 -10.67
C CYS A 35 15.53 7.44 -10.82
N VAL A 36 14.24 7.52 -10.55
CA VAL A 36 13.38 6.33 -10.60
C VAL A 36 12.58 6.23 -11.91
N GLY A 37 12.74 7.20 -12.80
CA GLY A 37 12.16 7.13 -14.15
C GLY A 37 10.69 7.45 -14.23
N ILE A 38 10.21 8.40 -13.42
CA ILE A 38 8.83 8.87 -13.48
C ILE A 38 8.80 10.39 -13.63
N GLU A 39 7.62 10.92 -13.97
CA GLU A 39 7.43 12.37 -14.07
C GLU A 39 7.50 13.02 -12.69
N ARG A 40 8.02 14.25 -12.62
CA ARG A 40 8.07 14.99 -11.36
C ARG A 40 6.68 15.17 -10.74
N THR A 41 5.69 15.45 -11.60
CA THR A 41 4.31 15.61 -11.13
C THR A 41 3.75 14.32 -10.54
N THR A 42 4.14 13.18 -11.11
CA THR A 42 3.76 11.87 -10.55
C THR A 42 4.38 11.67 -9.18
N TYR A 43 5.68 11.90 -9.04
CA TYR A 43 6.32 11.76 -7.73
C TYR A 43 5.73 12.76 -6.73
N SER A 44 5.50 14.01 -7.15
CA SER A 44 4.89 15.01 -6.29
C SER A 44 3.53 14.54 -5.73
N SER A 45 2.74 13.87 -6.58
CA SER A 45 1.44 13.32 -6.16
C SER A 45 1.59 12.23 -5.10
N TYR A 46 2.73 11.51 -5.08
CA TYR A 46 2.98 10.48 -4.08
C TYR A 46 3.20 11.09 -2.69
N GLU A 47 3.67 12.31 -2.62
CA GLU A 47 3.86 13.01 -1.34
C GLU A 47 2.62 13.79 -0.88
N GLU A 48 1.53 13.74 -1.67
CA GLU A 48 0.25 14.30 -1.29
C GLU A 48 -0.61 13.18 -0.67
N GLU A 49 -1.24 13.41 0.46
CA GLU A 49 -1.96 12.38 1.20
C GLU A 49 -3.33 12.02 0.60
N LYS A 50 -3.46 12.05 -0.72
CA LYS A 50 -4.75 11.89 -1.40
C LYS A 50 -4.96 10.54 -2.10
N ARG A 51 -3.94 9.69 -2.14
CA ARG A 51 -4.06 8.43 -2.84
C ARG A 51 -3.86 7.25 -1.88
N ASP A 52 -4.52 6.15 -2.17
CA ASP A 52 -4.41 4.93 -1.38
C ASP A 52 -3.41 3.95 -1.98
N TYR A 53 -3.43 3.83 -3.31
CA TYR A 53 -2.61 2.87 -4.03
C TYR A 53 -1.36 3.52 -4.60
N TYR A 54 -0.25 2.81 -4.47
CA TYR A 54 1.04 3.19 -5.08
C TYR A 54 1.57 2.00 -5.86
N PRO A 55 2.11 2.23 -7.09
CA PRO A 55 2.76 1.14 -7.83
C PRO A 55 3.93 0.59 -7.03
N ILE A 56 3.90 -0.70 -6.72
CA ILE A 56 4.89 -1.31 -5.82
C ILE A 56 6.29 -1.25 -6.40
N ASP A 57 6.42 -1.51 -7.71
CA ASP A 57 7.73 -1.46 -8.38
C ASP A 57 8.37 -0.06 -8.28
N ILE A 58 7.56 0.99 -8.34
CA ILE A 58 8.06 2.36 -8.19
C ILE A 58 8.48 2.61 -6.73
N LEU A 59 7.66 2.19 -5.77
CA LEU A 59 8.03 2.33 -4.35
C LEU A 59 9.31 1.56 -4.02
N GLU A 60 9.50 0.39 -4.60
CA GLU A 60 10.74 -0.37 -4.41
C GLU A 60 11.96 0.38 -4.94
N ARG A 61 11.85 1.02 -6.13
CA ARG A 61 12.93 1.82 -6.68
C ARG A 61 13.21 3.06 -5.84
N ILE A 62 12.16 3.71 -5.34
CA ILE A 62 12.32 4.86 -4.44
C ILE A 62 13.01 4.44 -3.15
N ALA A 63 12.59 3.34 -2.55
CA ALA A 63 13.21 2.81 -1.32
C ALA A 63 14.69 2.52 -1.54
N GLU A 64 15.05 1.92 -2.68
CA GLU A 64 16.45 1.65 -3.02
C GLU A 64 17.25 2.95 -3.11
N LEU A 65 16.69 3.98 -3.77
CA LEU A 65 17.34 5.29 -3.85
C LEU A 65 17.57 5.89 -2.45
N TYR A 66 16.58 5.72 -1.56
CA TYR A 66 16.68 6.25 -0.19
C TYR A 66 17.55 5.37 0.72
N GLY A 67 17.97 4.20 0.27
CA GLY A 67 18.79 3.30 1.06
C GLY A 67 18.03 2.62 2.18
N VAL A 68 16.74 2.38 1.99
CA VAL A 68 15.87 1.75 2.99
C VAL A 68 15.14 0.56 2.35
N LYS A 69 14.48 -0.24 3.19
CA LYS A 69 13.66 -1.35 2.70
C LYS A 69 12.34 -0.81 2.17
N ALA A 70 11.75 -1.52 1.20
CA ALA A 70 10.43 -1.16 0.68
C ALA A 70 9.40 -1.07 1.81
N THR A 71 9.49 -1.98 2.80
CA THR A 71 8.58 -1.98 3.96
C THR A 71 8.72 -0.73 4.84
N ASP A 72 9.81 0.02 4.72
CA ASP A 72 9.97 1.28 5.45
C ASP A 72 9.13 2.41 4.87
N VAL A 73 8.73 2.32 3.59
CA VAL A 73 7.93 3.35 2.92
C VAL A 73 6.50 2.90 2.63
N ILE A 74 6.24 1.59 2.60
CA ILE A 74 4.93 1.02 2.27
C ILE A 74 4.04 0.98 3.51
N ASP A 75 2.76 1.37 3.38
CA ASP A 75 1.77 1.22 4.45
C ASP A 75 1.17 -0.19 4.44
N ASP A 76 0.32 -0.49 5.41
CA ASP A 76 -0.26 -1.82 5.57
C ASP A 76 -1.09 -2.26 4.37
N TYR A 77 -1.85 -1.34 3.78
CA TYR A 77 -2.66 -1.66 2.60
C TYR A 77 -1.78 -2.04 1.41
N ASN A 78 -0.74 -1.23 1.12
CA ASN A 78 0.15 -1.51 -0.01
C ASN A 78 1.01 -2.75 0.28
N LEU A 79 1.34 -3.02 1.54
CA LEU A 79 2.01 -4.25 1.92
C LEU A 79 1.11 -5.47 1.65
N PHE A 80 -0.18 -5.37 1.97
CA PHE A 80 -1.17 -6.39 1.63
C PHE A 80 -1.14 -6.69 0.13
N LEU A 81 -1.13 -5.65 -0.70
CA LEU A 81 -1.07 -5.82 -2.17
C LEU A 81 0.26 -6.48 -2.60
N LEU A 82 1.36 -6.04 -2.00
CA LEU A 82 2.69 -6.61 -2.30
C LEU A 82 2.74 -8.10 -1.99
N ASN A 83 2.13 -8.52 -0.90
CA ASN A 83 2.16 -9.92 -0.45
C ASN A 83 1.15 -10.83 -1.18
N GLY A 84 0.36 -10.28 -2.08
CA GLY A 84 -0.57 -11.07 -2.89
C GLY A 84 -1.98 -11.05 -2.36
N GLN A 85 -2.80 -10.22 -2.95
CA GLN A 85 -4.20 -10.04 -2.56
C GLN A 85 -5.00 -11.34 -2.65
N ALA A 86 -4.92 -12.03 -3.79
CA ALA A 86 -5.78 -13.18 -4.08
C ALA A 86 -5.60 -14.30 -3.05
N SER A 87 -4.36 -14.64 -2.76
CA SER A 87 -4.04 -15.70 -1.79
C SER A 87 -4.47 -15.33 -0.38
N GLN A 88 -4.34 -14.06 0.00
CA GLN A 88 -4.71 -13.61 1.34
C GLN A 88 -6.23 -13.60 1.52
N VAL A 89 -6.99 -13.15 0.51
CA VAL A 89 -8.45 -13.17 0.57
C VAL A 89 -8.94 -14.61 0.68
N LYS A 90 -8.40 -15.50 -0.16
CA LYS A 90 -8.75 -16.90 -0.14
C LYS A 90 -8.41 -17.57 1.19
N ALA A 91 -7.24 -17.27 1.75
CA ALA A 91 -6.81 -17.83 3.04
C ALA A 91 -7.73 -17.38 4.17
N LEU A 92 -8.12 -16.10 4.20
CA LEU A 92 -9.04 -15.59 5.20
C LEU A 92 -10.39 -16.31 5.11
N ARG A 93 -10.93 -16.45 3.88
CA ARG A 93 -12.20 -17.16 3.68
C ARG A 93 -12.10 -18.62 4.14
N LYS A 94 -11.04 -19.33 3.76
CA LYS A 94 -10.86 -20.73 4.14
C LYS A 94 -10.74 -20.91 5.65
N LYS A 95 -10.17 -19.93 6.33
CA LYS A 95 -10.08 -19.94 7.79
C LYS A 95 -11.46 -19.91 8.45
N THR A 96 -12.43 -19.24 7.82
CA THR A 96 -13.81 -19.19 8.31
C THR A 96 -14.60 -20.43 7.90
N LYS A 97 -14.08 -21.24 6.98
CA LYS A 97 -14.76 -22.43 6.42
C LYS A 97 -16.05 -22.11 5.68
N LEU A 98 -16.19 -20.87 5.21
CA LEU A 98 -17.37 -20.42 4.47
C LEU A 98 -17.17 -20.52 2.97
N THR A 99 -18.28 -20.67 2.24
CA THR A 99 -18.28 -20.52 0.78
C THR A 99 -18.07 -19.06 0.42
N GLN A 100 -17.79 -18.78 -0.86
CA GLN A 100 -17.64 -17.39 -1.31
C GLN A 100 -18.92 -16.59 -1.02
N ALA A 101 -20.10 -17.18 -1.26
CA ALA A 101 -21.38 -16.49 -1.02
C ALA A 101 -21.59 -16.18 0.46
N ASP A 102 -21.36 -17.16 1.31
CA ASP A 102 -21.56 -16.98 2.76
C ASP A 102 -20.52 -16.03 3.35
N PHE A 103 -19.27 -16.11 2.89
CA PHE A 103 -18.24 -15.17 3.32
C PHE A 103 -18.58 -13.74 2.90
N ALA A 104 -19.07 -13.57 1.66
CA ALA A 104 -19.50 -12.26 1.18
C ALA A 104 -20.57 -11.66 2.08
N ASN A 105 -21.59 -12.45 2.45
CA ASN A 105 -22.63 -12.00 3.38
C ASN A 105 -22.05 -11.64 4.74
N HIS A 106 -21.11 -12.44 5.21
CA HIS A 106 -20.50 -12.22 6.54
C HIS A 106 -19.73 -10.90 6.61
N VAL A 107 -18.98 -10.57 5.55
CA VAL A 107 -18.16 -9.34 5.54
C VAL A 107 -18.87 -8.16 4.88
N GLY A 108 -20.07 -8.36 4.35
CA GLY A 108 -20.89 -7.27 3.80
C GLY A 108 -20.50 -6.81 2.41
N VAL A 109 -20.10 -7.75 1.54
CA VAL A 109 -19.77 -7.47 0.13
C VAL A 109 -20.54 -8.46 -0.75
N THR A 110 -20.37 -8.37 -2.07
CA THR A 110 -21.04 -9.30 -2.98
C THR A 110 -20.16 -10.52 -3.25
N LYS A 111 -20.80 -11.63 -3.62
CA LYS A 111 -20.07 -12.82 -4.05
C LYS A 111 -19.15 -12.52 -5.23
N GLN A 112 -19.61 -11.67 -6.17
CA GLN A 112 -18.80 -11.28 -7.33
C GLN A 112 -17.53 -10.54 -6.94
N GLN A 113 -17.62 -9.70 -5.90
CA GLN A 113 -16.44 -9.01 -5.39
C GLN A 113 -15.44 -10.02 -4.81
N ILE A 114 -15.89 -10.95 -3.98
CA ILE A 114 -15.01 -12.00 -3.43
C ILE A 114 -14.34 -12.78 -4.55
N LYS A 115 -15.15 -13.23 -5.52
CA LYS A 115 -14.64 -14.00 -6.65
C LYS A 115 -13.60 -13.22 -7.46
N GLY A 116 -13.88 -11.96 -7.76
CA GLY A 116 -12.95 -11.10 -8.50
C GLY A 116 -11.64 -10.90 -7.77
N TRP A 117 -11.69 -10.70 -6.45
CA TRP A 117 -10.49 -10.53 -5.63
C TRP A 117 -9.67 -11.81 -5.54
N GLU A 118 -10.33 -12.97 -5.37
CA GLU A 118 -9.62 -14.25 -5.29
C GLU A 118 -9.02 -14.69 -6.62
N GLN A 119 -9.56 -14.21 -7.73
CA GLN A 119 -9.04 -14.51 -9.07
C GLN A 119 -8.07 -13.45 -9.59
N GLY A 120 -7.86 -12.38 -8.84
CA GLY A 120 -6.95 -11.32 -9.23
C GLY A 120 -7.47 -10.44 -10.37
N ARG A 121 -8.77 -10.49 -10.67
CA ARG A 121 -9.36 -9.71 -11.76
C ARG A 121 -9.62 -8.25 -11.38
N ALA A 122 -9.77 -7.98 -10.09
CA ALA A 122 -10.01 -6.64 -9.58
C ALA A 122 -9.14 -6.42 -8.35
N ARG A 123 -8.51 -5.23 -8.27
CA ARG A 123 -7.77 -4.86 -7.08
C ARG A 123 -8.75 -4.45 -5.99
N MET A 124 -8.60 -5.03 -4.80
CA MET A 124 -9.37 -4.62 -3.63
C MET A 124 -8.96 -3.20 -3.25
N THR A 125 -9.92 -2.30 -3.13
CA THR A 125 -9.64 -0.93 -2.70
C THR A 125 -9.30 -0.92 -1.21
N LYS A 126 -8.64 0.15 -0.76
CA LYS A 126 -8.30 0.28 0.66
C LYS A 126 -9.55 0.23 1.54
N LYS A 127 -10.65 0.84 1.10
CA LYS A 127 -11.91 0.83 1.83
C LYS A 127 -12.42 -0.59 2.04
N PHE A 128 -12.43 -1.42 0.98
CA PHE A 128 -12.86 -2.81 1.08
C PHE A 128 -11.87 -3.65 1.87
N TRP A 129 -10.58 -3.41 1.70
CA TRP A 129 -9.55 -4.09 2.49
C TRP A 129 -9.77 -3.86 3.98
N GLN A 130 -10.02 -2.62 4.39
CA GLN A 130 -10.32 -2.30 5.79
C GLN A 130 -11.58 -3.02 6.25
N LYS A 131 -12.63 -3.04 5.43
CA LYS A 131 -13.88 -3.68 5.76
C LYS A 131 -13.73 -5.19 5.94
N VAL A 132 -12.96 -5.84 5.08
CA VAL A 132 -12.82 -7.31 5.07
C VAL A 132 -11.78 -7.78 6.09
N PHE A 133 -10.64 -7.10 6.17
CA PHE A 133 -9.50 -7.58 6.97
C PHE A 133 -9.40 -6.93 8.35
N ALA A 134 -9.61 -5.62 8.45
CA ALA A 134 -9.42 -4.93 9.73
C ALA A 134 -10.38 -5.42 10.81
N ASN A 135 -11.58 -5.86 10.41
CA ASN A 135 -12.57 -6.38 11.34
C ASN A 135 -12.38 -7.88 11.65
N GLN A 136 -11.47 -8.54 10.96
CA GLN A 136 -11.21 -9.97 11.11
C GLN A 136 -9.88 -10.27 11.80
N LEU A 137 -9.09 -9.24 12.03
CA LEU A 137 -7.78 -9.37 12.68
C LEU A 137 -7.87 -9.15 14.20
#